data_d1041b76d952ea7234281abd003bdad7
#
_entry.id   d1041b76d952ea7234281abd003bdad7
#
_cell.length_a   1.000
_cell.length_b   1.000
_cell.length_c   1.000
_cell.angle_alpha   90.00
_cell.angle_beta   90.00
_cell.angle_gamma   90.00
#
_symmetry.space_group_name_H-M   'P 1'
#
loop_
_entity.id
_entity.type
_entity.pdbx_description
1 polymer ?
#
loop_
_entity_poly.entity_id
_entity_poly.type
_entity_poly.pdbx_seq_one_letter_code
_entity_poly.pdbx_strand_id
1 'polypeptide(L)'
;MAKTEGSIGWWRYRYFVAGLLFFGYSIQYLDRVKTTVLTPLIMKSVGLTYGDIGNGIFLMMIFYGPSQFISGWLCDKYGSKKVLIFSLISWSILTAYMADMRTPHEWYIRMAIFGILVGTEFVPSARLLARWFPSRQRAQAQSSLSWAWILTPAWASILATQLAAYFGDWRPVFIVAAFLGLIPLILILAFIKDRPEQLKGISQLELEESYEDELASGIITIDDLRTGKTGDLKAKIEQKVFIPMKEILSYPGFWAIAIVDVACQMTFWGVLSWSPTYLADVFKFSITKMGIWASVYFIAGVVGAYLSSWISDNLLNSRRKPMIVVSFLGTFPMIITLALLPAGVSHGVLLTVLALAGFFANMAWGPFLSWPADVFSPEVYGKAMGFVNMLAYIGGAFAPLIMSRLIIKSATGTNYTYSWIFIACCCLVGLIAASTVKDKKYQPQGH
;
A
#
# COMPACT_ATOMS: atom_id res chain seq x y z
N MET A 1 41.86 -10.19 16.86
CA MET A 1 40.44 -9.76 16.87
C MET A 1 40.42 -8.26 17.14
N ALA A 2 40.42 -7.45 16.09
CA ALA A 2 40.33 -6.00 16.21
C ALA A 2 38.88 -5.64 16.54
N LYS A 3 38.66 -4.97 17.68
CA LYS A 3 37.39 -4.31 17.97
C LYS A 3 37.13 -3.27 16.88
N THR A 4 36.16 -3.50 16.01
CA THR A 4 35.69 -2.50 15.06
C THR A 4 34.97 -1.39 15.83
N GLU A 5 35.66 -0.28 16.03
CA GLU A 5 35.08 0.97 16.49
C GLU A 5 33.99 1.38 15.48
N GLY A 6 32.76 1.52 15.95
CA GLY A 6 31.63 2.04 15.14
C GLY A 6 30.40 1.16 15.00
N SER A 7 30.39 -0.06 15.53
CA SER A 7 29.14 -0.87 15.52
C SER A 7 28.33 -0.54 16.78
N ILE A 8 27.19 0.06 16.62
CA ILE A 8 26.13 0.03 17.63
C ILE A 8 25.68 -1.43 17.75
N GLY A 9 26.42 -2.24 18.51
CA GLY A 9 26.15 -3.62 18.85
C GLY A 9 25.76 -4.52 17.66
N TRP A 10 24.85 -5.46 17.91
CA TRP A 10 24.26 -6.40 16.95
C TRP A 10 23.22 -5.76 16.00
N TRP A 11 22.87 -4.48 16.20
CA TRP A 11 21.87 -3.76 15.42
C TRP A 11 22.51 -3.02 14.24
N ARG A 12 22.16 -3.38 13.01
CA ARG A 12 22.67 -2.71 11.81
C ARG A 12 21.82 -1.49 11.46
N TYR A 13 22.46 -0.42 11.03
CA TYR A 13 21.81 0.87 10.74
C TYR A 13 20.73 0.76 9.66
N ARG A 14 20.88 -0.16 8.69
CA ARG A 14 19.88 -0.40 7.64
C ARG A 14 18.49 -0.78 8.18
N TYR A 15 18.41 -1.52 9.31
CA TYR A 15 17.11 -1.83 9.92
C TYR A 15 16.45 -0.60 10.55
N PHE A 16 17.24 0.32 11.08
CA PHE A 16 16.75 1.61 11.54
C PHE A 16 16.21 2.45 10.37
N VAL A 17 16.91 2.48 9.22
CA VAL A 17 16.42 3.12 7.98
C VAL A 17 15.11 2.51 7.54
N ALA A 18 14.99 1.17 7.53
CA ALA A 18 13.74 0.49 7.18
C ALA A 18 12.60 0.86 8.14
N GLY A 19 12.87 0.90 9.45
CA GLY A 19 11.90 1.32 10.46
C GLY A 19 11.41 2.75 10.28
N LEU A 20 12.31 3.69 9.94
CA LEU A 20 11.93 5.08 9.67
C LEU A 20 11.09 5.22 8.40
N LEU A 21 11.43 4.49 7.33
CA LEU A 21 10.66 4.50 6.09
C LEU A 21 9.29 3.84 6.27
N PHE A 22 9.22 2.73 7.02
CA PHE A 22 7.96 2.11 7.42
C PHE A 22 7.08 3.09 8.21
N PHE A 23 7.66 3.79 9.19
CA PHE A 23 6.94 4.77 10.01
C PHE A 23 6.45 5.94 9.16
N GLY A 24 7.30 6.53 8.30
CA GLY A 24 6.92 7.61 7.39
C GLY A 24 5.76 7.21 6.50
N TYR A 25 5.86 6.05 5.86
CA TYR A 25 4.81 5.54 4.98
C TYR A 25 3.51 5.20 5.73
N SER A 26 3.60 4.74 6.99
CA SER A 26 2.42 4.52 7.85
C SER A 26 1.71 5.83 8.18
N ILE A 27 2.45 6.88 8.53
CA ILE A 27 1.85 8.20 8.80
C ILE A 27 1.20 8.78 7.54
N GLN A 28 1.85 8.65 6.38
CA GLN A 28 1.24 9.06 5.12
C GLN A 28 -0.05 8.26 4.80
N TYR A 29 -0.03 6.97 5.08
CA TYR A 29 -1.21 6.13 4.85
C TYR A 29 -2.38 6.44 5.78
N LEU A 30 -2.10 6.95 7.00
CA LEU A 30 -3.11 7.52 7.91
C LEU A 30 -3.96 8.57 7.20
N ASP A 31 -3.37 9.40 6.33
CA ASP A 31 -4.09 10.44 5.61
C ASP A 31 -5.17 9.90 4.66
N ARG A 32 -4.92 8.77 4.03
CA ARG A 32 -5.93 8.08 3.21
C ARG A 32 -7.05 7.51 4.07
N VAL A 33 -6.67 6.84 5.17
CA VAL A 33 -7.62 6.20 6.08
C VAL A 33 -8.51 7.22 6.78
N LYS A 34 -7.95 8.32 7.31
CA LYS A 34 -8.76 9.35 7.97
C LYS A 34 -9.80 9.95 7.04
N THR A 35 -9.42 10.17 5.78
CA THR A 35 -10.35 10.72 4.77
C THR A 35 -11.52 9.80 4.53
N THR A 36 -11.30 8.48 4.42
CA THR A 36 -12.37 7.49 4.21
C THR A 36 -13.21 7.26 5.45
N VAL A 37 -12.59 7.15 6.63
CA VAL A 37 -13.33 6.87 7.87
C VAL A 37 -14.13 8.07 8.38
N LEU A 38 -13.68 9.29 8.07
CA LEU A 38 -14.41 10.52 8.42
C LEU A 38 -15.41 10.96 7.34
N THR A 39 -15.57 10.19 6.27
CA THR A 39 -16.51 10.47 5.16
C THR A 39 -17.91 10.86 5.64
N PRO A 40 -18.57 10.20 6.60
CA PRO A 40 -19.91 10.60 7.05
C PRO A 40 -19.96 12.02 7.62
N LEU A 41 -18.91 12.46 8.36
CA LEU A 41 -18.82 13.81 8.90
C LEU A 41 -18.54 14.83 7.80
N ILE A 42 -17.63 14.50 6.89
CA ILE A 42 -17.27 15.36 5.74
C ILE A 42 -18.49 15.58 4.86
N MET A 43 -19.22 14.51 4.49
CA MET A 43 -20.45 14.60 3.70
C MET A 43 -21.47 15.53 4.32
N LYS A 44 -21.71 15.41 5.62
CA LYS A 44 -22.69 16.23 6.34
C LYS A 44 -22.28 17.69 6.40
N SER A 45 -20.99 17.99 6.62
CA SER A 45 -20.51 19.37 6.84
C SER A 45 -20.27 20.14 5.54
N VAL A 46 -19.90 19.46 4.45
CA VAL A 46 -19.57 20.06 3.14
C VAL A 46 -20.74 19.95 2.16
N GLY A 47 -21.76 19.10 2.47
CA GLY A 47 -22.89 18.87 1.58
C GLY A 47 -22.56 17.90 0.43
N LEU A 48 -21.64 16.96 0.64
CA LEU A 48 -21.26 16.00 -0.38
C LEU A 48 -22.26 14.84 -0.46
N THR A 49 -22.49 14.37 -1.67
CA THR A 49 -23.23 13.14 -1.96
C THR A 49 -22.29 11.91 -1.96
N TYR A 50 -22.85 10.70 -1.93
CA TYR A 50 -22.07 9.47 -2.12
C TYR A 50 -21.30 9.52 -3.45
N GLY A 51 -21.93 10.03 -4.52
CA GLY A 51 -21.30 10.21 -5.82
C GLY A 51 -20.09 11.14 -5.77
N ASP A 52 -20.16 12.23 -5.00
CA ASP A 52 -19.04 13.16 -4.84
C ASP A 52 -17.86 12.50 -4.13
N ILE A 53 -18.12 11.71 -3.09
CA ILE A 53 -17.10 10.94 -2.40
C ILE A 53 -16.44 9.95 -3.35
N GLY A 54 -17.23 9.14 -4.08
CA GLY A 54 -16.71 8.18 -5.06
C GLY A 54 -15.86 8.84 -6.14
N ASN A 55 -16.32 9.96 -6.69
CA ASN A 55 -15.57 10.74 -7.68
C ASN A 55 -14.24 11.27 -7.12
N GLY A 56 -14.24 11.81 -5.90
CA GLY A 56 -13.02 12.33 -5.27
C GLY A 56 -11.98 11.23 -5.03
N ILE A 57 -12.41 10.08 -4.50
CA ILE A 57 -11.50 8.94 -4.29
C ILE A 57 -10.99 8.40 -5.64
N PHE A 58 -11.84 8.34 -6.66
CA PHE A 58 -11.43 8.00 -8.03
C PHE A 58 -10.35 8.95 -8.55
N LEU A 59 -10.56 10.27 -8.43
CA LEU A 59 -9.57 11.28 -8.83
C LEU A 59 -8.25 11.10 -8.09
N MET A 60 -8.29 10.90 -6.78
CA MET A 60 -7.09 10.62 -5.99
C MET A 60 -6.31 9.43 -6.56
N MET A 61 -6.97 8.32 -6.82
CA MET A 61 -6.30 7.08 -7.24
C MET A 61 -5.82 7.14 -8.70
N ILE A 62 -6.58 7.76 -9.61
CA ILE A 62 -6.19 7.85 -11.02
C ILE A 62 -4.96 8.75 -11.22
N PHE A 63 -4.78 9.78 -10.39
CA PHE A 63 -3.59 10.62 -10.41
C PHE A 63 -2.41 10.03 -9.61
N TYR A 64 -2.69 9.14 -8.64
CA TYR A 64 -1.66 8.46 -7.87
C TYR A 64 -0.74 7.58 -8.72
N GLY A 65 -1.29 6.81 -9.66
CA GLY A 65 -0.50 5.92 -10.53
C GLY A 65 0.55 6.66 -11.37
N PRO A 66 0.16 7.64 -12.21
CA PRO A 66 1.09 8.45 -12.98
C PRO A 66 2.13 9.20 -12.14
N SER A 67 1.76 9.67 -10.94
CA SER A 67 2.69 10.39 -10.07
C SER A 67 3.83 9.51 -9.54
N GLN A 68 3.62 8.21 -9.39
CA GLN A 68 4.71 7.28 -9.06
C GLN A 68 5.77 7.22 -10.16
N PHE A 69 5.34 7.25 -11.42
CA PHE A 69 6.27 7.28 -12.55
C PHE A 69 7.10 8.57 -12.56
N ILE A 70 6.43 9.72 -12.36
CA ILE A 70 7.09 11.02 -12.23
C ILE A 70 8.07 11.02 -11.06
N SER A 71 7.67 10.46 -9.91
CA SER A 71 8.52 10.31 -8.73
C SER A 71 9.78 9.50 -9.03
N GLY A 72 9.66 8.43 -9.82
CA GLY A 72 10.80 7.65 -10.29
C GLY A 72 11.81 8.49 -11.06
N TRP A 73 11.35 9.28 -12.00
CA TRP A 73 12.18 10.21 -12.79
C TRP A 73 12.81 11.30 -11.90
N LEU A 74 12.05 11.87 -10.97
CA LEU A 74 12.58 12.85 -10.00
C LEU A 74 13.67 12.23 -9.11
N CYS A 75 13.51 10.98 -8.67
CA CYS A 75 14.54 10.28 -7.91
C CYS A 75 15.83 10.07 -8.70
N ASP A 76 15.73 9.85 -10.01
CA ASP A 76 16.91 9.73 -10.87
C ASP A 76 17.66 11.05 -10.99
N LYS A 77 16.92 12.16 -11.08
CA LYS A 77 17.51 13.49 -11.27
C LYS A 77 18.02 14.13 -9.97
N TYR A 78 17.29 14.01 -8.87
CA TYR A 78 17.54 14.76 -7.64
C TYR A 78 17.97 13.91 -6.44
N GLY A 79 17.87 12.58 -6.55
CA GLY A 79 18.09 11.63 -5.45
C GLY A 79 16.83 11.33 -4.65
N SER A 80 16.77 10.12 -4.08
CA SER A 80 15.56 9.60 -3.42
C SER A 80 15.22 10.35 -2.13
N LYS A 81 16.22 10.71 -1.32
CA LYS A 81 15.98 11.44 -0.07
C LYS A 81 15.32 12.81 -0.33
N LYS A 82 15.79 13.56 -1.32
CA LYS A 82 15.25 14.90 -1.62
C LYS A 82 13.80 14.81 -2.10
N VAL A 83 13.48 13.81 -2.95
CA VAL A 83 12.11 13.59 -3.44
C VAL A 83 11.20 13.16 -2.30
N LEU A 84 11.67 12.30 -1.39
CA LEU A 84 10.91 11.90 -0.20
C LEU A 84 10.61 13.08 0.72
N ILE A 85 11.60 13.95 0.98
CA ILE A 85 11.41 15.18 1.77
C ILE A 85 10.37 16.09 1.12
N PHE A 86 10.49 16.30 -0.20
CA PHE A 86 9.49 17.09 -0.95
C PHE A 86 8.09 16.49 -0.82
N SER A 87 7.96 15.18 -0.96
CA SER A 87 6.68 14.47 -0.79
C SER A 87 6.09 14.73 0.59
N LEU A 88 6.87 14.48 1.66
CA LEU A 88 6.43 14.66 3.05
C LEU A 88 5.96 16.09 3.35
N ILE A 89 6.69 17.09 2.88
CA ILE A 89 6.32 18.51 3.06
C ILE A 89 5.04 18.82 2.30
N SER A 90 4.99 18.48 1.03
CA SER A 90 3.90 18.89 0.13
C SER A 90 2.57 18.25 0.51
N TRP A 91 2.54 16.94 0.86
CA TRP A 91 1.29 16.32 1.28
C TRP A 91 0.87 16.76 2.70
N SER A 92 1.81 17.05 3.62
CA SER A 92 1.46 17.60 4.94
C SER A 92 0.80 18.98 4.81
N ILE A 93 1.33 19.85 3.96
CA ILE A 93 0.72 21.16 3.67
C ILE A 93 -0.68 20.99 3.07
N LEU A 94 -0.82 20.09 2.09
CA LEU A 94 -2.12 19.83 1.47
C LEU A 94 -3.11 19.24 2.47
N THR A 95 -2.66 18.32 3.34
CA THR A 95 -3.50 17.76 4.40
C THR A 95 -4.05 18.83 5.33
N ALA A 96 -3.21 19.78 5.76
CA ALA A 96 -3.68 20.93 6.53
C ALA A 96 -4.67 21.80 5.72
N TYR A 97 -4.37 22.03 4.44
CA TYR A 97 -5.27 22.80 3.55
C TYR A 97 -6.62 22.09 3.33
N MET A 98 -6.67 20.74 3.34
CA MET A 98 -7.94 19.99 3.25
C MET A 98 -8.87 20.27 4.43
N ALA A 99 -8.37 20.71 5.59
CA ALA A 99 -9.20 21.04 6.75
C ALA A 99 -10.18 22.20 6.50
N ASP A 100 -9.84 23.15 5.62
CA ASP A 100 -10.71 24.31 5.29
C ASP A 100 -11.65 24.05 4.09
N MET A 101 -11.92 22.81 3.76
CA MET A 101 -12.80 22.44 2.64
C MET A 101 -14.27 22.78 2.95
N ARG A 102 -14.94 23.45 2.00
CA ARG A 102 -16.31 23.97 2.18
C ARG A 102 -17.26 23.56 1.03
N THR A 103 -16.75 23.23 -0.14
CA THR A 103 -17.56 22.96 -1.33
C THR A 103 -17.21 21.64 -2.00
N PRO A 104 -18.16 21.01 -2.74
CA PRO A 104 -17.87 19.81 -3.53
C PRO A 104 -16.78 20.04 -4.59
N HIS A 105 -16.70 21.25 -5.16
CA HIS A 105 -15.67 21.56 -6.16
C HIS A 105 -14.26 21.52 -5.55
N GLU A 106 -14.10 22.07 -4.34
CA GLU A 106 -12.84 21.97 -3.61
C GLU A 106 -12.47 20.54 -3.26
N TRP A 107 -13.46 19.67 -2.94
CA TRP A 107 -13.24 18.25 -2.73
C TRP A 107 -12.56 17.59 -3.93
N TYR A 108 -13.07 17.79 -5.15
CA TYR A 108 -12.50 17.19 -6.34
C TYR A 108 -11.07 17.66 -6.61
N ILE A 109 -10.84 18.96 -6.57
CA ILE A 109 -9.51 19.54 -6.83
C ILE A 109 -8.50 19.06 -5.79
N ARG A 110 -8.85 19.14 -4.51
CA ARG A 110 -7.95 18.75 -3.42
C ARG A 110 -7.66 17.26 -3.44
N MET A 111 -8.64 16.41 -3.75
CA MET A 111 -8.42 14.97 -3.90
C MET A 111 -7.54 14.61 -5.09
N ALA A 112 -7.67 15.30 -6.23
CA ALA A 112 -6.79 15.11 -7.38
C ALA A 112 -5.34 15.51 -7.03
N ILE A 113 -5.13 16.67 -6.41
CA ILE A 113 -3.79 17.11 -5.96
C ILE A 113 -3.24 16.16 -4.89
N PHE A 114 -4.09 15.69 -3.98
CA PHE A 114 -3.70 14.71 -2.95
C PHE A 114 -3.17 13.43 -3.59
N GLY A 115 -3.84 12.91 -4.63
CA GLY A 115 -3.37 11.75 -5.38
C GLY A 115 -1.97 11.95 -5.98
N ILE A 116 -1.72 13.11 -6.60
CA ILE A 116 -0.42 13.45 -7.18
C ILE A 116 0.67 13.46 -6.10
N LEU A 117 0.46 14.17 -5.00
CA LEU A 117 1.48 14.36 -3.97
C LEU A 117 1.76 13.06 -3.19
N VAL A 118 0.70 12.35 -2.81
CA VAL A 118 0.80 11.09 -2.07
C VAL A 118 1.47 9.98 -2.88
N GLY A 119 1.29 9.98 -4.22
CA GLY A 119 1.94 9.01 -5.10
C GLY A 119 3.46 9.19 -5.21
N THR A 120 4.02 10.32 -4.76
CA THR A 120 5.46 10.58 -4.86
C THR A 120 6.29 9.96 -3.72
N GLU A 121 5.70 9.33 -2.69
CA GLU A 121 6.42 8.83 -1.51
C GLU A 121 6.89 7.38 -1.63
N PHE A 122 6.08 6.50 -2.20
CA PHE A 122 6.40 5.07 -2.23
C PHE A 122 7.70 4.78 -2.99
N VAL A 123 7.88 5.37 -4.16
CA VAL A 123 9.03 5.10 -5.02
C VAL A 123 10.38 5.50 -4.39
N PRO A 124 10.55 6.71 -3.83
CA PRO A 124 11.80 7.05 -3.15
C PRO A 124 12.08 6.17 -1.93
N SER A 125 11.05 5.80 -1.15
CA SER A 125 11.19 4.91 0.00
C SER A 125 11.65 3.52 -0.44
N ALA A 126 11.03 2.94 -1.47
CA ALA A 126 11.43 1.66 -2.04
C ALA A 126 12.86 1.68 -2.60
N ARG A 127 13.27 2.77 -3.27
CA ARG A 127 14.63 2.95 -3.78
C ARG A 127 15.67 3.10 -2.68
N LEU A 128 15.34 3.79 -1.59
CA LEU A 128 16.22 3.88 -0.43
C LEU A 128 16.46 2.50 0.18
N LEU A 129 15.40 1.71 0.39
CA LEU A 129 15.54 0.33 0.86
C LEU A 129 16.39 -0.53 -0.08
N ALA A 130 16.18 -0.41 -1.39
CA ALA A 130 16.97 -1.16 -2.37
C ALA A 130 18.46 -0.81 -2.38
N ARG A 131 18.85 0.39 -1.91
CA ARG A 131 20.24 0.83 -1.80
C ARG A 131 20.91 0.46 -0.46
N TRP A 132 20.09 0.35 0.60
CA TRP A 132 20.58 0.03 1.94
C TRP A 132 20.67 -1.46 2.22
N PHE A 133 19.94 -2.29 1.44
CA PHE A 133 19.87 -3.73 1.66
C PHE A 133 20.50 -4.53 0.52
N PRO A 134 21.29 -5.59 0.83
CA PRO A 134 21.80 -6.51 -0.18
C PRO A 134 20.65 -7.24 -0.88
N SER A 135 20.88 -7.71 -2.11
CA SER A 135 19.84 -8.34 -2.95
C SER A 135 19.10 -9.48 -2.25
N ARG A 136 19.82 -10.30 -1.48
CA ARG A 136 19.23 -11.41 -0.69
C ARG A 136 18.21 -10.98 0.37
N GLN A 137 18.29 -9.74 0.88
CA GLN A 137 17.39 -9.18 1.91
C GLN A 137 16.45 -8.10 1.35
N ARG A 138 16.65 -7.68 0.11
CA ARG A 138 15.89 -6.58 -0.53
C ARG A 138 14.39 -6.83 -0.56
N ALA A 139 13.98 -8.07 -0.85
CA ALA A 139 12.57 -8.44 -0.85
C ALA A 139 11.91 -8.30 0.54
N GLN A 140 12.61 -8.71 1.61
CA GLN A 140 12.13 -8.53 2.98
C GLN A 140 12.05 -7.07 3.38
N ALA A 141 13.06 -6.27 3.01
CA ALA A 141 13.06 -4.83 3.26
C ALA A 141 11.90 -4.14 2.53
N GLN A 142 11.63 -4.48 1.27
CA GLN A 142 10.49 -3.96 0.52
C GLN A 142 9.15 -4.37 1.14
N SER A 143 9.05 -5.58 1.69
CA SER A 143 7.85 -6.05 2.38
C SER A 143 7.48 -5.18 3.58
N SER A 144 8.45 -4.50 4.22
CA SER A 144 8.16 -3.60 5.34
C SER A 144 7.23 -2.47 4.94
N LEU A 145 7.39 -1.89 3.74
CA LEU A 145 6.47 -0.88 3.22
C LEU A 145 5.07 -1.44 2.95
N SER A 146 5.01 -2.69 2.51
CA SER A 146 3.71 -3.36 2.31
C SER A 146 2.98 -3.59 3.62
N TRP A 147 3.69 -3.97 4.67
CA TRP A 147 3.10 -4.07 6.01
C TRP A 147 2.57 -2.73 6.52
N ALA A 148 3.19 -1.61 6.16
CA ALA A 148 2.71 -0.29 6.57
C ALA A 148 1.29 -0.03 6.06
N TRP A 149 0.97 -0.30 4.78
CA TRP A 149 -0.36 -0.04 4.26
C TRP A 149 -1.42 -1.06 4.69
N ILE A 150 -1.04 -2.29 5.04
CA ILE A 150 -1.97 -3.29 5.60
C ILE A 150 -2.30 -2.97 7.06
N LEU A 151 -1.30 -2.58 7.87
CA LEU A 151 -1.44 -2.36 9.30
C LEU A 151 -2.05 -0.99 9.63
N THR A 152 -1.75 0.04 8.85
CA THR A 152 -2.20 1.40 9.17
C THR A 152 -3.72 1.54 9.27
N PRO A 153 -4.57 0.96 8.39
CA PRO A 153 -6.01 1.08 8.54
C PRO A 153 -6.54 0.52 9.87
N ALA A 154 -5.86 -0.45 10.47
CA ALA A 154 -6.26 -1.05 11.74
C ALA A 154 -6.23 -0.04 12.89
N TRP A 155 -5.17 0.76 13.02
CA TRP A 155 -5.03 1.74 14.10
C TRP A 155 -5.49 3.15 13.70
N ALA A 156 -5.31 3.53 12.45
CA ALA A 156 -5.62 4.87 11.96
C ALA A 156 -7.13 5.16 11.98
N SER A 157 -7.97 4.16 11.72
CA SER A 157 -9.43 4.30 11.82
C SER A 157 -9.85 4.65 13.25
N ILE A 158 -9.26 3.98 14.24
CA ILE A 158 -9.52 4.26 15.66
C ILE A 158 -9.02 5.67 16.00
N LEU A 159 -7.77 5.98 15.69
CA LEU A 159 -7.17 7.27 16.00
C LEU A 159 -7.98 8.44 15.41
N ALA A 160 -8.30 8.37 14.10
CA ALA A 160 -9.02 9.45 13.42
C ALA A 160 -10.42 9.67 14.01
N THR A 161 -11.15 8.61 14.34
CA THR A 161 -12.50 8.73 14.90
C THR A 161 -12.51 9.17 16.35
N GLN A 162 -11.53 8.74 17.16
CA GLN A 162 -11.38 9.23 18.54
C GLN A 162 -11.04 10.73 18.57
N LEU A 163 -10.12 11.17 17.71
CA LEU A 163 -9.80 12.60 17.58
C LEU A 163 -11.01 13.41 17.10
N ALA A 164 -11.76 12.91 16.12
CA ALA A 164 -12.97 13.57 15.65
C ALA A 164 -14.06 13.66 16.74
N ALA A 165 -14.21 12.62 17.57
CA ALA A 165 -15.11 12.63 18.73
C ALA A 165 -14.65 13.63 19.81
N TYR A 166 -13.34 13.68 20.06
CA TYR A 166 -12.75 14.61 21.05
C TYR A 166 -12.94 16.08 20.66
N PHE A 167 -12.68 16.42 19.39
CA PHE A 167 -12.82 17.79 18.89
C PHE A 167 -14.26 18.16 18.50
N GLY A 168 -15.16 17.18 18.37
CA GLY A 168 -16.52 17.40 17.86
C GLY A 168 -16.60 17.75 16.36
N ASP A 169 -15.47 17.77 15.64
CA ASP A 169 -15.36 18.09 14.21
C ASP A 169 -14.24 17.26 13.56
N TRP A 170 -14.37 17.01 12.27
CA TRP A 170 -13.35 16.30 11.46
C TRP A 170 -12.16 17.20 11.08
N ARG A 171 -12.33 18.53 11.00
CA ARG A 171 -11.30 19.48 10.55
C ARG A 171 -10.03 19.47 11.39
N PRO A 172 -10.08 19.52 12.73
CA PRO A 172 -8.89 19.44 13.54
C PRO A 172 -8.09 18.14 13.36
N VAL A 173 -8.76 17.03 12.99
CA VAL A 173 -8.07 15.75 12.74
C VAL A 173 -7.12 15.87 11.55
N PHE A 174 -7.49 16.62 10.51
CA PHE A 174 -6.62 16.88 9.36
C PHE A 174 -5.41 17.74 9.76
N ILE A 175 -5.61 18.74 10.61
CA ILE A 175 -4.51 19.56 11.14
C ILE A 175 -3.55 18.70 11.97
N VAL A 176 -4.06 17.88 12.88
CA VAL A 176 -3.24 16.96 13.69
C VAL A 176 -2.47 15.98 12.79
N ALA A 177 -3.11 15.42 11.76
CA ALA A 177 -2.44 14.52 10.83
C ALA A 177 -1.32 15.22 10.03
N ALA A 178 -1.52 16.45 9.62
CA ALA A 178 -0.48 17.27 8.97
C ALA A 178 0.74 17.47 9.88
N PHE A 179 0.53 17.77 11.16
CA PHE A 179 1.62 17.88 12.14
C PHE A 179 2.31 16.53 12.41
N LEU A 180 1.56 15.42 12.46
CA LEU A 180 2.14 14.09 12.59
C LEU A 180 3.08 13.77 11.42
N GLY A 181 2.80 14.27 10.21
CA GLY A 181 3.67 14.15 9.05
C GLY A 181 5.04 14.83 9.19
N LEU A 182 5.16 15.84 10.08
CA LEU A 182 6.44 16.50 10.34
C LEU A 182 7.41 15.61 11.16
N ILE A 183 6.89 14.64 11.92
CA ILE A 183 7.73 13.75 12.72
C ILE A 183 8.64 12.90 11.82
N PRO A 184 8.12 12.09 10.88
CA PRO A 184 8.98 11.37 9.96
C PRO A 184 9.84 12.28 9.09
N LEU A 185 9.36 13.46 8.71
CA LEU A 185 10.16 14.45 7.98
C LEU A 185 11.44 14.81 8.74
N ILE A 186 11.32 15.20 10.02
CA ILE A 186 12.46 15.59 10.87
C ILE A 186 13.43 14.39 11.02
N LEU A 187 12.88 13.20 11.29
CA LEU A 187 13.69 11.99 11.46
C LEU A 187 14.43 11.61 10.17
N ILE A 188 13.76 11.68 9.02
CA ILE A 188 14.37 11.39 7.71
C ILE A 188 15.45 12.43 7.36
N LEU A 189 15.19 13.71 7.63
CA LEU A 189 16.20 14.77 7.46
C LEU A 189 17.46 14.49 8.27
N ALA A 190 17.29 14.15 9.55
CA ALA A 190 18.39 13.95 10.48
C ALA A 190 19.18 12.67 10.19
N PHE A 191 18.50 11.54 9.96
CA PHE A 191 19.12 10.22 10.03
C PHE A 191 19.26 9.52 8.67
N ILE A 192 18.39 9.74 7.67
CA ILE A 192 18.50 9.02 6.40
C ILE A 192 19.49 9.71 5.45
N LYS A 193 20.34 8.91 4.81
CA LYS A 193 21.18 9.29 3.66
C LYS A 193 20.73 8.54 2.42
N ASP A 194 20.99 9.08 1.22
CA ASP A 194 20.64 8.43 -0.04
C ASP A 194 21.35 7.10 -0.25
N ARG A 195 22.57 6.98 0.31
CA ARG A 195 23.41 5.80 0.18
C ARG A 195 24.15 5.51 1.48
N PRO A 196 24.47 4.23 1.77
CA PRO A 196 25.17 3.83 2.99
C PRO A 196 26.49 4.55 3.20
N GLU A 197 27.31 4.70 2.15
CA GLU A 197 28.65 5.33 2.20
C GLU A 197 28.63 6.82 2.58
N GLN A 198 27.48 7.48 2.47
CA GLN A 198 27.33 8.88 2.89
C GLN A 198 27.13 9.03 4.40
N LEU A 199 26.97 7.93 5.12
CA LEU A 199 26.80 7.93 6.57
C LEU A 199 28.18 7.87 7.24
N LYS A 200 28.52 8.91 7.97
CA LYS A 200 29.73 8.91 8.78
C LYS A 200 29.63 7.88 9.91
N GLY A 201 30.61 6.99 10.02
CA GLY A 201 30.67 5.97 11.08
C GLY A 201 29.91 4.68 10.78
N ILE A 202 29.44 4.47 9.55
CA ILE A 202 28.94 3.15 9.13
C ILE A 202 30.05 2.10 9.24
N SER A 203 29.73 0.90 9.71
CA SER A 203 30.71 -0.18 9.77
C SER A 203 31.10 -0.65 8.36
N GLN A 204 32.36 -0.97 8.15
CA GLN A 204 32.84 -1.49 6.87
C GLN A 204 32.08 -2.76 6.46
N LEU A 205 31.82 -3.63 7.44
CA LEU A 205 31.03 -4.87 7.19
C LEU A 205 29.63 -4.58 6.65
N GLU A 206 28.92 -3.59 7.21
CA GLU A 206 27.58 -3.23 6.74
C GLU A 206 27.62 -2.61 5.35
N LEU A 207 28.67 -1.84 5.06
CA LEU A 207 28.90 -1.25 3.75
C LEU A 207 29.18 -2.33 2.69
N GLU A 208 30.09 -3.26 2.98
CA GLU A 208 30.42 -4.39 2.08
C GLU A 208 29.19 -5.28 1.83
N GLU A 209 28.38 -5.56 2.86
CA GLU A 209 27.15 -6.33 2.69
C GLU A 209 26.11 -5.58 1.84
N SER A 210 25.99 -4.26 1.96
CA SER A 210 25.03 -3.48 1.17
C SER A 210 25.37 -3.50 -0.33
N TYR A 211 26.65 -3.70 -0.67
CA TYR A 211 27.18 -3.78 -2.03
C TYR A 211 27.70 -5.18 -2.39
N GLU A 212 27.20 -6.23 -1.74
CA GLU A 212 27.65 -7.62 -1.92
C GLU A 212 27.66 -8.06 -3.39
N ASP A 213 26.62 -7.74 -4.15
CA ASP A 213 26.48 -8.17 -5.55
C ASP A 213 27.42 -7.39 -6.48
N GLU A 214 27.58 -6.11 -6.25
CA GLU A 214 28.46 -5.23 -7.03
C GLU A 214 29.95 -5.57 -6.79
N LEU A 215 30.29 -5.95 -5.55
CA LEU A 215 31.62 -6.45 -5.21
C LEU A 215 31.87 -7.83 -5.83
N ALA A 216 30.90 -8.74 -5.74
CA ALA A 216 31.01 -10.08 -6.30
C ALA A 216 31.14 -10.08 -7.83
N SER A 217 30.47 -9.14 -8.51
CA SER A 217 30.57 -8.96 -9.96
C SER A 217 31.80 -8.19 -10.42
N GLY A 218 32.61 -7.65 -9.49
CA GLY A 218 33.80 -6.84 -9.81
C GLY A 218 33.49 -5.46 -10.40
N ILE A 219 32.23 -5.02 -10.34
CA ILE A 219 31.79 -3.70 -10.81
C ILE A 219 32.40 -2.59 -9.95
N ILE A 220 32.55 -2.86 -8.64
CA ILE A 220 33.23 -1.99 -7.67
C ILE A 220 34.26 -2.77 -6.88
N THR A 221 35.22 -2.04 -6.34
CA THR A 221 36.23 -2.56 -5.43
C THR A 221 36.00 -2.03 -4.02
N ILE A 222 36.59 -2.70 -3.02
CA ILE A 222 36.58 -2.23 -1.62
C ILE A 222 37.18 -0.83 -1.51
N ASP A 223 38.20 -0.51 -2.34
CA ASP A 223 38.82 0.81 -2.35
C ASP A 223 37.90 1.90 -2.92
N ASP A 224 37.03 1.57 -3.90
CA ASP A 224 36.05 2.50 -4.39
C ASP A 224 35.02 2.84 -3.30
N LEU A 225 34.64 1.86 -2.46
CA LEU A 225 33.76 2.08 -1.31
C LEU A 225 34.42 2.97 -0.26
N ARG A 226 35.71 2.73 0.05
CA ARG A 226 36.47 3.52 1.04
C ARG A 226 36.69 4.96 0.59
N THR A 227 36.89 5.18 -0.71
CA THR A 227 37.16 6.51 -1.27
C THR A 227 35.89 7.28 -1.65
N GLY A 228 34.71 6.66 -1.53
CA GLY A 228 33.42 7.26 -1.89
C GLY A 228 33.25 7.50 -3.40
N LYS A 229 34.10 6.89 -4.24
CA LYS A 229 34.03 7.00 -5.72
C LYS A 229 32.94 6.16 -6.36
N THR A 230 31.84 5.93 -5.67
CA THR A 230 30.69 5.16 -6.16
C THR A 230 29.79 5.94 -7.13
N GLY A 231 30.11 7.21 -7.41
CA GLY A 231 29.30 8.11 -8.24
C GLY A 231 29.11 7.68 -9.70
N ASP A 232 30.13 7.07 -10.31
CA ASP A 232 30.13 6.63 -11.71
C ASP A 232 29.53 5.22 -11.91
N LEU A 233 29.16 4.55 -10.83
CA LEU A 233 28.58 3.21 -10.84
C LEU A 233 27.27 3.14 -11.60
N LYS A 234 26.48 4.20 -11.54
CA LYS A 234 25.16 4.27 -12.20
C LYS A 234 25.26 4.01 -13.70
N ALA A 235 26.29 4.54 -14.35
CA ALA A 235 26.53 4.37 -15.76
C ALA A 235 26.94 2.93 -16.16
N LYS A 236 27.62 2.22 -15.26
CA LYS A 236 28.08 0.84 -15.49
C LYS A 236 27.02 -0.23 -15.26
N ILE A 237 26.08 0.02 -14.33
CA ILE A 237 24.98 -0.91 -13.98
C ILE A 237 23.81 -0.81 -14.97
N GLU A 238 23.64 0.31 -15.68
CA GLU A 238 22.51 0.60 -16.54
C GLU A 238 22.63 0.07 -17.98
N GLN A 239 23.36 -1.01 -18.26
CA GLN A 239 23.11 -1.78 -19.48
C GLN A 239 21.80 -2.56 -19.33
N LYS A 240 20.67 -1.81 -19.34
CA LYS A 240 19.33 -2.39 -19.28
C LYS A 240 19.06 -3.11 -20.60
N VAL A 241 18.86 -4.42 -20.51
CA VAL A 241 18.22 -5.19 -21.59
C VAL A 241 16.87 -4.53 -21.87
N PHE A 242 16.72 -3.95 -23.06
CA PHE A 242 15.45 -3.37 -23.49
C PHE A 242 14.50 -4.50 -23.88
N ILE A 243 13.51 -4.77 -23.04
CA ILE A 243 12.42 -5.71 -23.33
C ILE A 243 11.23 -4.89 -23.82
N PRO A 244 10.76 -5.12 -25.07
CA PRO A 244 9.61 -4.39 -25.59
C PRO A 244 8.32 -4.74 -24.83
N MET A 245 7.44 -3.76 -24.69
CA MET A 245 6.17 -3.93 -23.93
C MET A 245 5.32 -5.08 -24.49
N LYS A 246 5.33 -5.30 -25.80
CA LYS A 246 4.61 -6.41 -26.44
C LYS A 246 5.01 -7.77 -25.88
N GLU A 247 6.29 -7.98 -25.60
CA GLU A 247 6.82 -9.22 -25.05
C GLU A 247 6.33 -9.41 -23.60
N ILE A 248 6.31 -8.34 -22.80
CA ILE A 248 5.79 -8.37 -21.43
C ILE A 248 4.31 -8.74 -21.42
N LEU A 249 3.49 -8.10 -22.27
CA LEU A 249 2.04 -8.34 -22.35
C LEU A 249 1.67 -9.74 -22.85
N SER A 250 2.56 -10.37 -23.63
CA SER A 250 2.39 -11.73 -24.12
C SER A 250 2.97 -12.80 -23.21
N TYR A 251 3.59 -12.39 -22.10
CA TYR A 251 4.20 -13.35 -21.15
C TYR A 251 3.13 -14.24 -20.50
N PRO A 252 3.34 -15.57 -20.47
CA PRO A 252 2.37 -16.48 -19.88
C PRO A 252 2.04 -16.13 -18.43
N GLY A 253 0.75 -16.01 -18.12
CA GLY A 253 0.27 -15.66 -16.77
C GLY A 253 0.20 -14.16 -16.47
N PHE A 254 0.75 -13.28 -17.32
CA PHE A 254 0.74 -11.84 -17.09
C PHE A 254 -0.67 -11.27 -16.80
N TRP A 255 -1.61 -11.52 -17.70
CA TRP A 255 -2.98 -11.02 -17.57
C TRP A 255 -3.73 -11.59 -16.38
N ALA A 256 -3.51 -12.88 -16.09
CA ALA A 256 -4.16 -13.49 -14.95
C ALA A 256 -3.64 -12.91 -13.62
N ILE A 257 -2.32 -12.67 -13.49
CA ILE A 257 -1.74 -11.98 -12.32
C ILE A 257 -2.27 -10.53 -12.24
N ALA A 258 -2.34 -9.81 -13.35
CA ALA A 258 -2.87 -8.45 -13.39
C ALA A 258 -4.34 -8.39 -12.95
N ILE A 259 -5.18 -9.32 -13.42
CA ILE A 259 -6.60 -9.40 -13.03
C ILE A 259 -6.74 -9.75 -11.55
N VAL A 260 -5.91 -10.64 -11.02
CA VAL A 260 -5.88 -10.98 -9.58
C VAL A 260 -5.55 -9.74 -8.76
N ASP A 261 -4.52 -8.96 -9.14
CA ASP A 261 -4.16 -7.74 -8.44
C ASP A 261 -5.27 -6.69 -8.51
N VAL A 262 -5.87 -6.50 -9.69
CA VAL A 262 -7.04 -5.62 -9.87
C VAL A 262 -8.17 -6.03 -8.92
N ALA A 263 -8.50 -7.31 -8.83
CA ALA A 263 -9.58 -7.81 -7.96
C ALA A 263 -9.25 -7.61 -6.47
N CYS A 264 -7.99 -7.84 -6.06
CA CYS A 264 -7.51 -7.55 -4.71
C CYS A 264 -7.63 -6.06 -4.38
N GLN A 265 -7.18 -5.18 -5.28
CA GLN A 265 -7.24 -3.74 -5.09
C GLN A 265 -8.68 -3.21 -5.07
N MET A 266 -9.54 -3.70 -5.96
CA MET A 266 -10.97 -3.33 -5.97
C MET A 266 -11.64 -3.72 -4.65
N THR A 267 -11.38 -4.93 -4.15
CA THR A 267 -11.91 -5.39 -2.87
C THR A 267 -11.39 -4.53 -1.72
N PHE A 268 -10.08 -4.31 -1.65
CA PHE A 268 -9.46 -3.53 -0.60
C PHE A 268 -9.97 -2.08 -0.55
N TRP A 269 -9.92 -1.37 -1.68
CA TRP A 269 -10.36 0.03 -1.76
C TRP A 269 -11.87 0.19 -1.63
N GLY A 270 -12.65 -0.76 -2.15
CA GLY A 270 -14.11 -0.78 -1.98
C GLY A 270 -14.50 -0.86 -0.51
N VAL A 271 -13.93 -1.82 0.21
CA VAL A 271 -14.21 -2.01 1.65
C VAL A 271 -13.67 -0.84 2.46
N LEU A 272 -12.41 -0.42 2.24
CA LEU A 272 -11.81 0.71 2.95
C LEU A 272 -12.64 1.98 2.82
N SER A 273 -13.15 2.26 1.63
CA SER A 273 -13.88 3.50 1.35
C SER A 273 -15.29 3.51 1.93
N TRP A 274 -16.00 2.38 1.90
CA TRP A 274 -17.43 2.36 2.18
C TRP A 274 -17.82 1.64 3.47
N SER A 275 -16.97 0.81 4.07
CA SER A 275 -17.33 0.12 5.31
C SER A 275 -17.62 1.08 6.48
N PRO A 276 -16.88 2.20 6.69
CA PRO A 276 -17.22 3.12 7.76
C PRO A 276 -18.58 3.79 7.54
N THR A 277 -18.85 4.26 6.33
CA THR A 277 -20.12 4.91 5.98
C THR A 277 -21.28 3.91 6.07
N TYR A 278 -21.09 2.66 5.62
CA TYR A 278 -22.06 1.58 5.79
C TYR A 278 -22.43 1.34 7.26
N LEU A 279 -21.43 1.30 8.15
CA LEU A 279 -21.66 1.14 9.59
C LEU A 279 -22.42 2.33 10.20
N ALA A 280 -22.12 3.54 9.75
CA ALA A 280 -22.84 4.75 10.19
C ALA A 280 -24.28 4.79 9.66
N ASP A 281 -24.50 4.49 8.39
CA ASP A 281 -25.79 4.67 7.73
C ASP A 281 -26.78 3.55 8.06
N VAL A 282 -26.32 2.28 8.03
CA VAL A 282 -27.18 1.12 8.22
C VAL A 282 -27.35 0.77 9.70
N PHE A 283 -26.26 0.73 10.46
CA PHE A 283 -26.28 0.33 11.86
C PHE A 283 -26.32 1.52 12.84
N LYS A 284 -26.33 2.76 12.33
CA LYS A 284 -26.44 3.99 13.13
C LYS A 284 -25.36 4.09 14.22
N PHE A 285 -24.14 3.59 13.93
CA PHE A 285 -23.05 3.64 14.89
C PHE A 285 -22.57 5.08 15.11
N SER A 286 -22.22 5.40 16.35
CA SER A 286 -21.49 6.63 16.66
C SER A 286 -20.14 6.63 15.96
N ILE A 287 -19.56 7.82 15.76
CA ILE A 287 -18.26 7.98 15.08
C ILE A 287 -17.18 7.10 15.72
N THR A 288 -17.11 7.07 17.04
CA THR A 288 -16.15 6.27 17.81
C THR A 288 -16.35 4.76 17.58
N LYS A 289 -17.59 4.28 17.69
CA LYS A 289 -17.93 2.87 17.48
C LYS A 289 -17.65 2.45 16.04
N MET A 290 -17.99 3.31 15.08
CA MET A 290 -17.73 3.09 13.66
C MET A 290 -16.23 2.88 13.37
N GLY A 291 -15.35 3.71 13.94
CA GLY A 291 -13.91 3.58 13.75
C GLY A 291 -13.33 2.29 14.32
N ILE A 292 -13.77 1.91 15.53
CA ILE A 292 -13.36 0.64 16.15
C ILE A 292 -13.83 -0.55 15.32
N TRP A 293 -15.07 -0.54 14.83
CA TRP A 293 -15.64 -1.65 14.08
C TRP A 293 -15.08 -1.75 12.66
N ALA A 294 -14.82 -0.63 12.01
CA ALA A 294 -14.14 -0.61 10.72
C ALA A 294 -12.70 -1.18 10.84
N SER A 295 -12.00 -0.93 11.96
CA SER A 295 -10.65 -1.46 12.19
C SER A 295 -10.60 -2.98 12.34
N VAL A 296 -11.68 -3.63 12.79
CA VAL A 296 -11.74 -5.09 12.97
C VAL A 296 -11.45 -5.83 11.66
N TYR A 297 -11.97 -5.33 10.54
CA TYR A 297 -11.68 -5.88 9.22
C TYR A 297 -10.17 -5.90 8.93
N PHE A 298 -9.47 -4.81 9.24
CA PHE A 298 -8.04 -4.69 8.96
C PHE A 298 -7.18 -5.43 9.98
N ILE A 299 -7.56 -5.45 11.26
CA ILE A 299 -6.87 -6.23 12.30
C ILE A 299 -6.91 -7.72 11.95
N ALA A 300 -8.08 -8.25 11.62
CA ALA A 300 -8.22 -9.63 11.18
C ALA A 300 -7.47 -9.88 9.86
N GLY A 301 -7.42 -8.87 8.98
CA GLY A 301 -6.66 -8.91 7.73
C GLY A 301 -5.16 -9.05 7.93
N VAL A 302 -4.57 -8.36 8.90
CA VAL A 302 -3.15 -8.51 9.27
C VAL A 302 -2.84 -9.96 9.65
N VAL A 303 -3.71 -10.56 10.48
CA VAL A 303 -3.59 -11.98 10.87
C VAL A 303 -3.70 -12.90 9.66
N GLY A 304 -4.68 -12.65 8.78
CA GLY A 304 -4.88 -13.42 7.55
C GLY A 304 -3.66 -13.37 6.62
N ALA A 305 -3.12 -12.17 6.37
CA ALA A 305 -1.95 -11.97 5.52
C ALA A 305 -0.69 -12.67 6.08
N TYR A 306 -0.47 -12.57 7.39
CA TYR A 306 0.65 -13.25 8.04
C TYR A 306 0.52 -14.77 7.97
N LEU A 307 -0.64 -15.30 8.37
CA LEU A 307 -0.89 -16.73 8.43
C LEU A 307 -0.82 -17.37 7.03
N SER A 308 -1.37 -16.72 6.02
CA SER A 308 -1.33 -17.21 4.64
C SER A 308 0.10 -17.27 4.08
N SER A 309 0.92 -16.27 4.40
CA SER A 309 2.34 -16.27 4.04
C SER A 309 3.07 -17.45 4.70
N TRP A 310 2.86 -17.61 6.00
CA TRP A 310 3.47 -18.70 6.76
C TRP A 310 3.05 -20.08 6.25
N ILE A 311 1.76 -20.30 5.99
CA ILE A 311 1.23 -21.55 5.41
C ILE A 311 1.84 -21.80 4.03
N SER A 312 1.87 -20.76 3.17
CA SER A 312 2.43 -20.88 1.83
C SER A 312 3.91 -21.29 1.86
N ASP A 313 4.70 -20.71 2.77
CA ASP A 313 6.14 -20.96 2.84
C ASP A 313 6.47 -22.28 3.51
N ASN A 314 5.80 -22.63 4.61
CA ASN A 314 6.18 -23.77 5.44
C ASN A 314 5.38 -25.06 5.15
N LEU A 315 4.10 -24.96 4.78
CA LEU A 315 3.23 -26.11 4.59
C LEU A 315 3.01 -26.46 3.11
N LEU A 316 3.04 -25.45 2.21
CA LEU A 316 2.76 -25.65 0.80
C LEU A 316 4.01 -25.57 -0.10
N ASN A 317 5.21 -25.72 0.48
CA ASN A 317 6.48 -25.67 -0.26
C ASN A 317 6.61 -24.43 -1.14
N SER A 318 6.26 -23.26 -0.59
CA SER A 318 6.23 -21.96 -1.29
C SER A 318 5.29 -21.92 -2.51
N ARG A 319 4.23 -22.71 -2.54
CA ARG A 319 3.16 -22.57 -3.54
C ARG A 319 2.25 -21.44 -3.14
N ARG A 320 2.20 -20.40 -3.97
CA ARG A 320 1.46 -19.15 -3.67
C ARG A 320 -0.02 -19.24 -4.04
N LYS A 321 -0.31 -19.84 -5.20
CA LYS A 321 -1.64 -19.95 -5.78
C LYS A 321 -2.72 -20.49 -4.83
N PRO A 322 -2.51 -21.60 -4.06
CA PRO A 322 -3.56 -22.15 -3.21
C PRO A 322 -4.08 -21.14 -2.19
N MET A 323 -3.19 -20.35 -1.58
CA MET A 323 -3.59 -19.35 -0.58
C MET A 323 -4.36 -18.17 -1.19
N ILE A 324 -4.00 -17.76 -2.42
CA ILE A 324 -4.73 -16.72 -3.16
C ILE A 324 -6.13 -17.21 -3.53
N VAL A 325 -6.27 -18.46 -3.97
CA VAL A 325 -7.57 -19.07 -4.26
C VAL A 325 -8.43 -19.17 -2.99
N VAL A 326 -7.86 -19.63 -1.87
CA VAL A 326 -8.57 -19.70 -0.57
C VAL A 326 -9.01 -18.31 -0.12
N SER A 327 -8.19 -17.28 -0.33
CA SER A 327 -8.55 -15.89 -0.04
C SER A 327 -9.85 -15.48 -0.75
N PHE A 328 -9.95 -15.66 -2.05
CA PHE A 328 -11.16 -15.29 -2.79
C PHE A 328 -12.35 -16.19 -2.46
N LEU A 329 -12.14 -17.51 -2.26
CA LEU A 329 -13.19 -18.45 -1.85
C LEU A 329 -13.79 -18.09 -0.49
N GLY A 330 -12.98 -17.60 0.44
CA GLY A 330 -13.47 -17.15 1.75
C GLY A 330 -14.07 -15.74 1.71
N THR A 331 -13.47 -14.83 0.94
CA THR A 331 -13.94 -13.43 0.85
C THR A 331 -15.30 -13.33 0.20
N PHE A 332 -15.53 -14.05 -0.90
CA PHE A 332 -16.78 -13.99 -1.65
C PHE A 332 -18.02 -14.22 -0.78
N PRO A 333 -18.17 -15.34 -0.05
CA PRO A 333 -19.35 -15.56 0.77
C PRO A 333 -19.48 -14.55 1.92
N MET A 334 -18.39 -14.06 2.48
CA MET A 334 -18.43 -13.05 3.55
C MET A 334 -18.94 -11.70 3.03
N ILE A 335 -18.51 -11.28 1.84
CA ILE A 335 -19.02 -10.05 1.22
C ILE A 335 -20.48 -10.19 0.80
N ILE A 336 -20.89 -11.35 0.28
CA ILE A 336 -22.33 -11.64 0.03
C ILE A 336 -23.12 -11.60 1.34
N THR A 337 -22.60 -12.15 2.42
CA THR A 337 -23.25 -12.07 3.73
C THR A 337 -23.41 -10.61 4.17
N LEU A 338 -22.37 -9.76 4.03
CA LEU A 338 -22.47 -8.32 4.32
C LEU A 338 -23.54 -7.62 3.47
N ALA A 339 -23.69 -8.02 2.20
CA ALA A 339 -24.70 -7.48 1.29
C ALA A 339 -26.14 -7.79 1.75
N LEU A 340 -26.34 -8.93 2.41
CA LEU A 340 -27.66 -9.46 2.78
C LEU A 340 -27.99 -9.27 4.28
N LEU A 341 -27.05 -8.76 5.10
CA LEU A 341 -27.28 -8.55 6.53
C LEU A 341 -28.39 -7.52 6.77
N PRO A 342 -29.43 -7.86 7.55
CA PRO A 342 -30.45 -6.89 7.95
C PRO A 342 -29.89 -5.89 8.97
N ALA A 343 -30.40 -4.66 8.97
CA ALA A 343 -29.99 -3.60 9.89
C ALA A 343 -30.17 -3.97 11.37
N GLY A 344 -31.09 -4.88 11.69
CA GLY A 344 -31.35 -5.37 13.04
C GLY A 344 -30.50 -6.58 13.48
N VAL A 345 -29.50 -6.99 12.70
CA VAL A 345 -28.64 -8.12 13.07
C VAL A 345 -27.89 -7.85 14.38
N SER A 346 -27.63 -8.92 15.14
CA SER A 346 -26.83 -8.79 16.38
C SER A 346 -25.43 -8.29 16.07
N HIS A 347 -24.90 -7.44 16.96
CA HIS A 347 -23.55 -6.91 16.82
C HIS A 347 -22.47 -8.00 16.74
N GLY A 348 -22.67 -9.13 17.46
CA GLY A 348 -21.73 -10.27 17.39
C GLY A 348 -21.63 -10.87 16.01
N VAL A 349 -22.76 -11.09 15.31
CA VAL A 349 -22.78 -11.60 13.92
C VAL A 349 -22.09 -10.62 12.98
N LEU A 350 -22.43 -9.33 13.05
CA LEU A 350 -21.80 -8.31 12.21
C LEU A 350 -20.28 -8.28 12.43
N LEU A 351 -19.82 -8.32 13.69
CA LEU A 351 -18.39 -8.33 14.04
C LEU A 351 -17.69 -9.56 13.45
N THR A 352 -18.30 -10.74 13.59
CA THR A 352 -17.75 -11.99 13.05
C THR A 352 -17.62 -11.94 11.54
N VAL A 353 -18.67 -11.47 10.84
CA VAL A 353 -18.65 -11.35 9.38
C VAL A 353 -17.59 -10.35 8.91
N LEU A 354 -17.47 -9.18 9.57
CA LEU A 354 -16.43 -8.21 9.27
C LEU A 354 -15.03 -8.76 9.50
N ALA A 355 -14.82 -9.47 10.62
CA ALA A 355 -13.53 -10.09 10.93
C ALA A 355 -13.16 -11.17 9.90
N LEU A 356 -14.08 -12.06 9.57
CA LEU A 356 -13.84 -13.11 8.58
C LEU A 356 -13.66 -12.54 7.17
N ALA A 357 -14.45 -11.53 6.78
CA ALA A 357 -14.27 -10.84 5.51
C ALA A 357 -12.86 -10.22 5.41
N GLY A 358 -12.41 -9.54 6.48
CA GLY A 358 -11.08 -8.95 6.54
C GLY A 358 -9.97 -10.00 6.52
N PHE A 359 -10.11 -11.05 7.29
CA PHE A 359 -9.17 -12.17 7.36
C PHE A 359 -8.95 -12.79 5.98
N PHE A 360 -10.02 -13.22 5.32
CA PHE A 360 -9.91 -13.85 4.01
C PHE A 360 -9.47 -12.88 2.92
N ALA A 361 -10.01 -11.65 2.86
CA ALA A 361 -9.66 -10.69 1.82
C ALA A 361 -8.17 -10.31 1.83
N ASN A 362 -7.56 -10.26 3.00
CA ASN A 362 -6.14 -9.90 3.11
C ASN A 362 -5.18 -11.11 3.04
N MET A 363 -5.67 -12.34 3.10
CA MET A 363 -4.85 -13.55 2.92
C MET A 363 -4.12 -13.56 1.57
N ALA A 364 -4.66 -12.93 0.52
CA ALA A 364 -4.02 -12.89 -0.78
C ALA A 364 -2.69 -12.12 -0.76
N TRP A 365 -2.57 -11.05 0.03
CA TRP A 365 -1.48 -10.08 -0.08
C TRP A 365 -0.10 -10.64 0.19
N GLY A 366 0.06 -11.47 1.21
CA GLY A 366 1.37 -12.05 1.52
C GLY A 366 1.91 -12.93 0.39
N PRO A 367 1.20 -14.00 -0.01
CA PRO A 367 1.58 -14.84 -1.14
C PRO A 367 1.66 -14.08 -2.46
N PHE A 368 0.76 -13.12 -2.72
CA PHE A 368 0.72 -12.35 -3.96
C PHE A 368 1.97 -11.51 -4.18
N LEU A 369 2.53 -10.90 -3.15
CA LEU A 369 3.75 -10.09 -3.27
C LEU A 369 4.96 -10.90 -3.79
N SER A 370 4.98 -12.20 -3.53
CA SER A 370 6.06 -13.09 -3.98
C SER A 370 5.73 -13.83 -5.29
N TRP A 371 4.44 -14.03 -5.60
CA TRP A 371 3.99 -14.86 -6.71
C TRP A 371 4.49 -14.42 -8.09
N PRO A 372 4.50 -13.12 -8.45
CA PRO A 372 5.02 -12.69 -9.73
C PRO A 372 6.51 -12.98 -9.92
N ALA A 373 7.30 -12.99 -8.83
CA ALA A 373 8.72 -13.37 -8.90
C ALA A 373 8.92 -14.87 -9.17
N ASP A 374 7.93 -15.70 -8.82
CA ASP A 374 7.94 -17.13 -9.15
C ASP A 374 7.54 -17.40 -10.62
N VAL A 375 6.84 -16.44 -11.27
CA VAL A 375 6.28 -16.60 -12.62
C VAL A 375 7.12 -15.89 -13.68
N PHE A 376 7.56 -14.66 -13.40
CA PHE A 376 8.31 -13.85 -14.36
C PHE A 376 9.81 -14.09 -14.23
N SER A 377 10.53 -14.05 -15.37
CA SER A 377 11.99 -14.03 -15.32
C SER A 377 12.51 -12.75 -14.67
N PRO A 378 13.71 -12.75 -14.06
CA PRO A 378 14.28 -11.58 -13.40
C PRO A 378 14.35 -10.34 -14.31
N GLU A 379 14.62 -10.53 -15.61
CA GLU A 379 14.74 -9.46 -16.61
C GLU A 379 13.38 -8.77 -16.87
N VAL A 380 12.28 -9.55 -16.85
CA VAL A 380 10.92 -9.10 -17.15
C VAL A 380 10.22 -8.57 -15.91
N TYR A 381 10.54 -9.12 -14.73
CA TYR A 381 9.83 -8.91 -13.47
C TYR A 381 9.56 -7.43 -13.15
N GLY A 382 10.59 -6.59 -13.18
CA GLY A 382 10.45 -5.19 -12.77
C GLY A 382 9.47 -4.39 -13.63
N LYS A 383 9.53 -4.60 -14.97
CA LYS A 383 8.63 -3.92 -15.91
C LYS A 383 7.22 -4.51 -15.86
N ALA A 384 7.11 -5.85 -15.76
CA ALA A 384 5.84 -6.53 -15.66
C ALA A 384 5.07 -6.10 -14.40
N MET A 385 5.74 -6.08 -13.23
CA MET A 385 5.14 -5.64 -11.98
C MET A 385 4.77 -4.16 -11.97
N GLY A 386 5.58 -3.31 -12.58
CA GLY A 386 5.22 -1.89 -12.74
C GLY A 386 3.91 -1.72 -13.51
N PHE A 387 3.72 -2.51 -14.58
CA PHE A 387 2.49 -2.44 -15.38
C PHE A 387 1.30 -3.11 -14.68
N VAL A 388 1.50 -4.26 -14.02
CA VAL A 388 0.49 -4.94 -13.19
C VAL A 388 -0.03 -3.99 -12.11
N ASN A 389 0.86 -3.38 -11.33
CA ASN A 389 0.49 -2.40 -10.31
C ASN A 389 -0.27 -1.19 -10.87
N MET A 390 0.15 -0.67 -12.04
CA MET A 390 -0.57 0.43 -12.69
C MET A 390 -2.02 0.03 -13.01
N LEU A 391 -2.23 -1.14 -13.61
CA LEU A 391 -3.57 -1.65 -13.90
C LEU A 391 -4.38 -1.86 -12.62
N ALA A 392 -3.75 -2.37 -11.57
CA ALA A 392 -4.38 -2.64 -10.29
C ALA A 392 -4.86 -1.35 -9.60
N TYR A 393 -4.06 -0.28 -9.61
CA TYR A 393 -4.49 1.01 -9.07
C TYR A 393 -5.59 1.66 -9.91
N ILE A 394 -5.52 1.55 -11.23
CA ILE A 394 -6.62 1.99 -12.11
C ILE A 394 -7.90 1.22 -11.79
N GLY A 395 -7.83 -0.11 -11.71
CA GLY A 395 -8.96 -0.94 -11.31
C GLY A 395 -9.49 -0.57 -9.94
N GLY A 396 -8.60 -0.46 -8.95
CA GLY A 396 -8.92 -0.05 -7.58
C GLY A 396 -9.63 1.30 -7.52
N ALA A 397 -9.29 2.25 -8.40
CA ALA A 397 -9.95 3.56 -8.48
C ALA A 397 -11.45 3.45 -8.84
N PHE A 398 -11.79 2.49 -9.70
CA PHE A 398 -13.19 2.29 -10.10
C PHE A 398 -14.06 1.69 -9.00
N ALA A 399 -13.49 0.97 -8.02
CA ALA A 399 -14.30 0.31 -6.99
C ALA A 399 -15.09 1.31 -6.13
N PRO A 400 -14.50 2.33 -5.48
CA PRO A 400 -15.27 3.32 -4.73
C PRO A 400 -16.23 4.11 -5.61
N LEU A 401 -15.85 4.40 -6.85
CA LEU A 401 -16.67 5.12 -7.81
C LEU A 401 -17.94 4.32 -8.17
N ILE A 402 -17.81 3.07 -8.58
CA ILE A 402 -18.93 2.22 -8.97
C ILE A 402 -19.82 1.96 -7.75
N MET A 403 -19.24 1.61 -6.59
CA MET A 403 -20.00 1.41 -5.37
C MET A 403 -20.84 2.63 -5.00
N SER A 404 -20.30 3.85 -5.16
CA SER A 404 -21.03 5.09 -4.86
C SER A 404 -22.33 5.26 -5.69
N ARG A 405 -22.32 4.75 -6.92
CA ARG A 405 -23.49 4.79 -7.83
C ARG A 405 -24.52 3.69 -7.53
N LEU A 406 -24.09 2.64 -6.85
CA LEU A 406 -24.94 1.51 -6.46
C LEU A 406 -25.54 1.67 -5.05
N ILE A 407 -25.13 2.70 -4.30
CA ILE A 407 -25.74 3.04 -3.00
C ILE A 407 -27.09 3.72 -3.27
N ILE A 408 -28.17 3.14 -2.77
CA ILE A 408 -29.54 3.65 -2.94
C ILE A 408 -29.99 4.29 -1.63
N LYS A 409 -30.24 5.60 -1.65
CA LYS A 409 -30.82 6.33 -0.52
C LYS A 409 -32.33 6.40 -0.71
N SER A 410 -33.08 5.93 0.30
CA SER A 410 -34.55 5.99 0.32
C SER A 410 -35.03 6.66 1.61
N ALA A 411 -36.32 6.95 1.68
CA ALA A 411 -36.95 7.50 2.89
C ALA A 411 -36.85 6.54 4.10
N THR A 412 -36.78 5.23 3.84
CA THR A 412 -36.71 4.18 4.86
C THR A 412 -35.28 3.84 5.29
N GLY A 413 -34.25 4.32 4.59
CA GLY A 413 -32.85 4.07 4.90
C GLY A 413 -31.95 4.02 3.67
N THR A 414 -30.67 3.72 3.90
CA THR A 414 -29.66 3.60 2.84
C THR A 414 -29.36 2.12 2.59
N ASN A 415 -29.45 1.70 1.33
CA ASN A 415 -29.20 0.33 0.90
C ASN A 415 -27.86 0.21 0.19
N TYR A 416 -26.99 -0.68 0.67
CA TYR A 416 -25.65 -0.97 0.15
C TYR A 416 -25.57 -2.34 -0.55
N THR A 417 -26.66 -3.07 -0.68
CA THR A 417 -26.69 -4.46 -1.19
C THR A 417 -25.98 -4.56 -2.54
N TYR A 418 -26.34 -3.74 -3.51
CA TYR A 418 -25.74 -3.80 -4.84
C TYR A 418 -24.25 -3.40 -4.84
N SER A 419 -23.84 -2.49 -3.96
CA SER A 419 -22.44 -2.10 -3.80
C SER A 419 -21.59 -3.28 -3.30
N TRP A 420 -22.07 -4.04 -2.33
CA TRP A 420 -21.37 -5.23 -1.83
C TRP A 420 -21.41 -6.38 -2.83
N ILE A 421 -22.54 -6.60 -3.54
CA ILE A 421 -22.63 -7.61 -4.61
C ILE A 421 -21.58 -7.31 -5.71
N PHE A 422 -21.39 -6.04 -6.07
CA PHE A 422 -20.35 -5.67 -7.02
C PHE A 422 -18.96 -6.11 -6.57
N ILE A 423 -18.58 -5.88 -5.30
CA ILE A 423 -17.30 -6.35 -4.76
C ILE A 423 -17.23 -7.89 -4.75
N ALA A 424 -18.33 -8.58 -4.42
CA ALA A 424 -18.37 -10.04 -4.51
C ALA A 424 -18.12 -10.53 -5.94
N CYS A 425 -18.69 -9.87 -6.96
CA CYS A 425 -18.40 -10.19 -8.36
C CYS A 425 -16.91 -9.97 -8.71
N CYS A 426 -16.28 -8.91 -8.18
CA CYS A 426 -14.84 -8.71 -8.35
C CYS A 426 -14.03 -9.86 -7.72
N CYS A 427 -14.43 -10.37 -6.56
CA CYS A 427 -13.81 -11.54 -5.94
C CYS A 427 -13.95 -12.79 -6.81
N LEU A 428 -15.11 -13.02 -7.45
CA LEU A 428 -15.29 -14.13 -8.39
C LEU A 428 -14.36 -14.04 -9.60
N VAL A 429 -14.21 -12.84 -10.18
CA VAL A 429 -13.29 -12.60 -11.29
C VAL A 429 -11.86 -12.91 -10.87
N GLY A 430 -11.45 -12.44 -9.67
CA GLY A 430 -10.14 -12.73 -9.09
C GLY A 430 -9.92 -14.24 -8.87
N LEU A 431 -10.93 -14.95 -8.37
CA LEU A 431 -10.90 -16.40 -8.16
C LEU A 431 -10.69 -17.15 -9.48
N ILE A 432 -11.46 -16.80 -10.51
CA ILE A 432 -11.34 -17.41 -11.83
C ILE A 432 -9.94 -17.16 -12.40
N ALA A 433 -9.47 -15.92 -12.36
CA ALA A 433 -8.15 -15.56 -12.86
C ALA A 433 -7.03 -16.29 -12.11
N ALA A 434 -7.08 -16.34 -10.77
CA ALA A 434 -6.11 -17.07 -9.95
C ALA A 434 -6.08 -18.55 -10.31
N SER A 435 -7.23 -19.14 -10.63
CA SER A 435 -7.35 -20.57 -10.99
C SER A 435 -6.69 -20.90 -12.33
N THR A 436 -6.61 -19.96 -13.27
CA THR A 436 -6.02 -20.16 -14.61
C THR A 436 -4.50 -20.15 -14.62
N VAL A 437 -3.84 -19.50 -13.66
CA VAL A 437 -2.37 -19.46 -13.61
C VAL A 437 -1.81 -20.84 -13.31
N LYS A 438 -0.88 -21.29 -14.13
CA LYS A 438 -0.15 -22.55 -13.88
C LYS A 438 0.88 -22.31 -12.77
N ASP A 439 0.85 -23.13 -11.75
CA ASP A 439 1.76 -23.06 -10.59
C ASP A 439 3.13 -23.67 -10.95
N LYS A 440 3.76 -23.14 -12.00
CA LYS A 440 5.12 -23.50 -12.40
C LYS A 440 6.05 -22.38 -11.97
N LYS A 441 7.02 -22.71 -11.09
CA LYS A 441 8.13 -21.83 -10.81
C LYS A 441 8.97 -21.61 -12.06
N TYR A 442 9.39 -20.37 -12.30
CA TYR A 442 10.40 -20.07 -13.29
C TYR A 442 11.64 -20.95 -13.02
N GLN A 443 11.98 -21.77 -13.98
CA GLN A 443 13.24 -22.50 -14.00
C GLN A 443 14.14 -21.82 -15.02
N PRO A 444 15.33 -21.32 -14.61
CA PRO A 444 16.31 -20.85 -15.57
C PRO A 444 16.56 -21.98 -16.57
N GLN A 445 16.38 -21.68 -17.86
CA GLN A 445 16.81 -22.63 -18.89
C GLN A 445 18.33 -22.77 -18.74
N GLY A 446 18.78 -23.95 -18.35
CA GLY A 446 20.21 -24.25 -18.25
C GLY A 446 20.88 -24.02 -19.61
N HIS A 447 21.89 -23.16 -19.61
CA HIS A 447 22.86 -23.06 -20.71
C HIS A 447 23.90 -24.17 -20.55
#